data_1b71af18d6a6c17e0ce81994a11d339e
#
_entry.id   1b71af18d6a6c17e0ce81994a11d339e
#
_cell.length_a   1.000
_cell.length_b   1.000
_cell.length_c   1.000
_cell.angle_alpha   90.00
_cell.angle_beta   90.00
_cell.angle_gamma   90.00
#
_symmetry.space_group_name_H-M   'P 1'
#
loop_
_entity.id
_entity.type
_entity.pdbx_description
1 polymer ?
#
loop_
_entity_poly.entity_id
_entity_poly.type
_entity_poly.pdbx_seq_one_letter_code
_entity_poly.pdbx_strand_id
1 'polypeptide(L)'
;MKKIFLLFLFVFSISVNGQNQKNKKSNFEVIGNCEICKKRIEKAALSLKGVKMAAWDIPSNILSVTYNSNKILLDQIQSSIANVGHDTPLFKAPDDVYNELPMCCIYERKPK
;
A
#
# COMPACT_ATOMS: atom_id res chain seq x y z
N MET A 1 -36.57 -43.21 20.55
CA MET A 1 -36.45 -43.09 19.75
C MET A 1 -36.31 -41.92 19.09
N LYS A 2 -36.68 -41.25 19.06
CA LYS A 2 -36.60 -40.22 18.48
C LYS A 2 -35.62 -39.35 18.91
N LYS A 3 -35.24 -39.24 19.80
CA LYS A 3 -34.40 -38.44 20.31
C LYS A 3 -33.17 -38.39 19.67
N ILE A 4 -32.74 -39.12 19.19
CA ILE A 4 -31.60 -39.25 18.63
C ILE A 4 -31.27 -38.28 17.71
N PHE A 5 -31.90 -37.99 16.97
CA PHE A 5 -31.61 -37.28 16.01
C PHE A 5 -31.27 -35.91 16.28
N LEU A 6 -31.46 -35.57 17.23
CA LEU A 6 -31.20 -34.35 17.47
C LEU A 6 -29.89 -34.00 17.45
N LEU A 7 -29.17 -34.68 17.83
CA LEU A 7 -27.89 -34.40 17.96
C LEU A 7 -27.26 -33.99 16.83
N PHE A 8 -27.44 -34.26 15.96
CA PHE A 8 -26.76 -34.13 14.91
C PHE A 8 -26.72 -32.83 14.34
N LEU A 9 -27.44 -32.18 14.62
CA LEU A 9 -27.38 -31.06 13.99
C LEU A 9 -26.39 -30.19 14.33
N PHE A 10 -25.75 -30.22 15.04
CA PHE A 10 -24.91 -29.35 15.40
C PHE A 10 -23.66 -29.32 14.85
N VAL A 11 -23.31 -29.94 14.33
CA VAL A 11 -22.12 -29.98 13.87
C VAL A 11 -21.71 -29.00 13.05
N PHE A 12 -21.90 -28.33 12.69
CA PHE A 12 -21.52 -27.56 11.78
C PHE A 12 -21.00 -26.36 11.91
N SER A 13 -20.95 -26.01 12.38
CA SER A 13 -20.55 -24.86 12.60
C SER A 13 -19.34 -24.41 12.20
N ILE A 14 -18.71 -24.46 11.94
CA ILE A 14 -17.52 -24.14 11.67
C ILE A 14 -17.09 -23.19 10.93
N SER A 15 -16.77 -22.64 10.81
CA SER A 15 -16.44 -21.85 10.28
C SER A 15 -15.53 -21.32 9.73
N VAL A 16 -15.15 -20.95 9.58
CA VAL A 16 -14.46 -20.46 9.03
C VAL A 16 -13.65 -19.65 8.87
N ASN A 17 -13.39 -19.15 8.97
CA ASN A 17 -12.76 -18.41 8.96
C ASN A 17 -11.95 -17.82 8.20
N GLY A 18 -11.90 -17.65 7.83
CA GLY A 18 -11.36 -17.21 6.91
C GLY A 18 -10.48 -16.31 7.14
N GLN A 19 -10.50 -16.01 7.69
CA GLN A 19 -9.82 -15.26 8.03
C GLN A 19 -8.74 -14.86 7.44
N ASN A 20 -8.31 -15.14 6.94
CA ASN A 20 -7.28 -14.91 6.41
C ASN A 20 -7.26 -13.62 5.96
N GLN A 21 -7.29 -12.78 6.57
CA GLN A 21 -7.16 -11.63 6.18
C GLN A 21 -5.87 -11.43 5.67
N LYS A 22 -5.57 -11.45 4.49
CA LYS A 22 -4.32 -11.21 3.90
C LYS A 22 -4.16 -9.76 3.62
N ASN A 23 -5.22 -8.99 3.68
CA ASN A 23 -5.14 -7.56 3.40
C ASN A 23 -4.61 -6.80 4.60
N LYS A 24 -3.58 -6.02 4.37
CA LYS A 24 -3.00 -5.20 5.41
C LYS A 24 -3.08 -3.74 5.02
N LYS A 25 -3.09 -2.86 6.01
CA LYS A 25 -3.09 -1.44 5.79
C LYS A 25 -1.83 -0.86 6.41
N SER A 26 -1.22 0.08 5.74
CA SER A 26 -0.02 0.71 6.26
C SER A 26 0.04 2.16 5.80
N ASN A 27 0.66 3.00 6.59
CA ASN A 27 0.85 4.40 6.26
C ASN A 27 2.32 4.71 6.33
N PHE A 28 2.83 5.47 5.38
CA PHE A 28 4.22 5.92 5.47
C PHE A 28 4.37 7.20 4.68
N GLU A 29 5.42 7.94 4.98
CA GLU A 29 5.65 9.22 4.32
C GLU A 29 6.21 9.02 2.93
N VAL A 30 5.72 9.78 1.96
CA VAL A 30 6.26 9.83 0.61
C VAL A 30 6.40 11.30 0.29
N ILE A 31 7.58 11.76 -0.04
CA ILE A 31 7.83 13.18 -0.21
C ILE A 31 7.35 13.65 -1.58
N GLY A 32 6.54 14.66 -1.57
CA GLY A 32 6.03 15.28 -2.79
C GLY A 32 5.36 16.59 -2.47
N ASN A 33 4.82 17.26 -3.46
CA ASN A 33 4.28 18.60 -3.28
C ASN A 33 2.86 18.84 -3.77
N CYS A 34 2.44 18.24 -4.84
CA CYS A 34 1.26 18.72 -5.55
C CYS A 34 0.39 17.59 -6.08
N GLU A 35 -0.71 17.98 -6.74
CA GLU A 35 -1.63 17.02 -7.31
C GLU A 35 -0.99 16.12 -8.36
N ILE A 36 -0.04 16.63 -9.09
CA ILE A 36 0.65 15.81 -10.08
C ILE A 36 1.46 14.74 -9.38
N CYS A 37 2.08 15.09 -8.25
CA CYS A 37 2.81 14.13 -7.45
C CYS A 37 1.86 13.09 -6.91
N LYS A 38 0.68 13.50 -6.46
CA LYS A 38 -0.30 12.59 -5.93
C LYS A 38 -0.66 11.53 -6.96
N LYS A 39 -0.93 11.94 -8.18
CA LYS A 39 -1.29 11.00 -9.22
C LYS A 39 -0.15 10.04 -9.51
N ARG A 40 1.08 10.55 -9.54
CA ARG A 40 2.23 9.71 -9.82
C ARG A 40 2.45 8.68 -8.72
N ILE A 41 2.36 9.11 -7.47
CA ILE A 41 2.58 8.24 -6.32
C ILE A 41 1.51 7.16 -6.27
N GLU A 42 0.27 7.56 -6.40
CA GLU A 42 -0.83 6.61 -6.31
C GLU A 42 -0.79 5.63 -7.47
N LYS A 43 -0.46 6.11 -8.66
CA LYS A 43 -0.39 5.23 -9.81
C LYS A 43 0.73 4.21 -9.65
N ALA A 44 1.87 4.63 -9.13
CA ALA A 44 2.98 3.71 -8.93
C ALA A 44 2.59 2.60 -7.97
N ALA A 45 1.92 2.94 -6.88
CA ALA A 45 1.50 1.94 -5.91
C ALA A 45 0.41 1.05 -6.50
N LEU A 46 -0.58 1.63 -7.15
CA LEU A 46 -1.71 0.86 -7.66
C LEU A 46 -1.36 -0.03 -8.83
N SER A 47 -0.24 0.24 -9.50
CA SER A 47 0.16 -0.59 -10.62
C SER A 47 0.75 -1.93 -10.16
N LEU A 48 1.02 -2.07 -8.88
CA LEU A 48 1.65 -3.29 -8.38
C LEU A 48 0.59 -4.34 -8.06
N LYS A 49 0.88 -5.57 -8.47
CA LYS A 49 -0.04 -6.62 -8.20
C LYS A 49 -0.10 -6.83 -6.70
N GLY A 50 -1.25 -6.88 -6.15
CA GLY A 50 -1.42 -7.04 -4.71
C GLY A 50 -1.78 -5.77 -3.98
N VAL A 51 -1.59 -4.60 -4.57
CA VAL A 51 -2.01 -3.35 -3.96
C VAL A 51 -3.45 -3.10 -4.34
N LYS A 52 -4.31 -2.89 -3.35
CA LYS A 52 -5.72 -2.69 -3.59
C LYS A 52 -6.15 -1.25 -3.49
N MET A 53 -5.52 -0.47 -2.64
CA MET A 53 -5.87 0.94 -2.50
C MET A 53 -4.62 1.73 -2.16
N ALA A 54 -4.55 2.94 -2.64
CA ALA A 54 -3.45 3.84 -2.34
C ALA A 54 -3.99 5.25 -2.38
N ALA A 55 -3.82 6.00 -1.31
CA ALA A 55 -4.27 7.37 -1.22
C ALA A 55 -3.18 8.21 -0.56
N TRP A 56 -2.68 9.21 -1.27
CA TRP A 56 -1.62 10.06 -0.78
C TRP A 56 -2.18 11.41 -0.39
N ASP A 57 -1.91 11.83 0.84
CA ASP A 57 -2.44 13.07 1.36
C ASP A 57 -1.41 14.18 1.16
N ILE A 58 -1.77 15.22 0.44
CA ILE A 58 -0.83 16.26 0.09
C ILE A 58 -0.30 17.01 1.32
N PRO A 59 -1.14 17.50 2.21
CA PRO A 59 -0.60 18.26 3.34
C PRO A 59 0.35 17.48 4.23
N SER A 60 0.08 16.23 4.48
CA SER A 60 0.91 15.44 5.41
C SER A 60 1.98 14.64 4.70
N ASN A 61 1.85 14.45 3.39
CA ASN A 61 2.72 13.57 2.62
C ASN A 61 2.59 12.11 3.05
N ILE A 62 1.51 11.74 3.68
CA ILE A 62 1.33 10.35 4.12
C ILE A 62 0.57 9.56 3.06
N LEU A 63 1.13 8.45 2.67
CA LEU A 63 0.46 7.52 1.77
C LEU A 63 -0.16 6.41 2.60
N SER A 64 -1.44 6.17 2.37
CA SER A 64 -2.14 5.07 3.01
C SER A 64 -2.36 4.00 1.96
N VAL A 65 -1.91 2.80 2.22
CA VAL A 65 -2.05 1.70 1.26
C VAL A 65 -2.73 0.53 1.89
N THR A 66 -3.52 -0.18 1.09
CA THR A 66 -4.08 -1.47 1.47
C THR A 66 -3.56 -2.48 0.47
N TYR A 67 -2.98 -3.56 0.95
CA TYR A 67 -2.34 -4.51 0.05
C TYR A 67 -2.47 -5.94 0.58
N ASN A 68 -2.33 -6.89 -0.32
CA ASN A 68 -2.39 -8.30 0.04
C ASN A 68 -0.97 -8.74 0.39
N SER A 69 -0.73 -8.99 1.67
CA SER A 69 0.61 -9.29 2.15
C SER A 69 1.14 -10.64 1.65
N ASN A 70 0.28 -11.46 1.08
CA ASN A 70 0.75 -12.69 0.47
C ASN A 70 1.29 -12.46 -0.93
N LYS A 71 1.01 -11.31 -1.52
CA LYS A 71 1.44 -11.04 -2.88
C LYS A 71 2.54 -10.00 -2.98
N ILE A 72 2.62 -9.11 -2.03
CA ILE A 72 3.61 -8.03 -2.12
C ILE A 72 4.02 -7.58 -0.74
N LEU A 73 5.27 -7.16 -0.62
CA LEU A 73 5.80 -6.66 0.65
C LEU A 73 5.78 -5.14 0.64
N LEU A 74 5.72 -4.56 1.82
CA LEU A 74 5.65 -3.11 1.93
C LEU A 74 6.88 -2.44 1.34
N ASP A 75 8.06 -3.03 1.50
CA ASP A 75 9.26 -2.43 0.95
C ASP A 75 9.25 -2.45 -0.57
N GLN A 76 8.57 -3.40 -1.20
CA GLN A 76 8.45 -3.39 -2.65
C GLN A 76 7.56 -2.24 -3.11
N ILE A 77 6.55 -1.89 -2.31
CA ILE A 77 5.70 -0.76 -2.62
C ILE A 77 6.53 0.52 -2.53
N GLN A 78 7.33 0.65 -1.47
CA GLN A 78 8.17 1.83 -1.30
C GLN A 78 9.20 1.94 -2.41
N SER A 79 9.82 0.83 -2.78
CA SER A 79 10.81 0.84 -3.84
C SER A 79 10.21 1.29 -5.17
N SER A 80 9.01 0.82 -5.48
CA SER A 80 8.35 1.19 -6.72
C SER A 80 8.05 2.69 -6.76
N ILE A 81 7.66 3.26 -5.64
CA ILE A 81 7.37 4.68 -5.56
C ILE A 81 8.66 5.49 -5.70
N ALA A 82 9.73 5.04 -5.05
CA ALA A 82 11.00 5.74 -5.17
C ALA A 82 11.49 5.71 -6.62
N ASN A 83 11.24 4.61 -7.32
CA ASN A 83 11.69 4.50 -8.70
C ASN A 83 10.98 5.45 -9.66
N VAL A 84 9.86 6.04 -9.26
CA VAL A 84 9.22 7.04 -10.10
C VAL A 84 9.53 8.46 -9.62
N GLY A 85 10.41 8.61 -8.65
CA GLY A 85 10.93 9.92 -8.30
C GLY A 85 10.62 10.43 -6.91
N HIS A 86 9.95 9.67 -6.05
CA HIS A 86 9.51 10.17 -4.75
C HIS A 86 10.16 9.38 -3.62
N ASP A 87 10.91 10.07 -2.76
CA ASP A 87 11.60 9.43 -1.64
C ASP A 87 10.62 8.82 -0.66
N THR A 88 10.96 7.67 -0.14
CA THR A 88 10.18 6.95 0.87
C THR A 88 11.09 6.67 2.06
N PRO A 89 10.56 6.18 3.17
CA PRO A 89 11.39 5.93 4.35
C PRO A 89 12.56 4.98 4.09
N LEU A 90 12.34 3.95 3.28
CA LEU A 90 13.39 2.96 3.05
C LEU A 90 14.19 3.20 1.79
N PHE A 91 13.68 3.97 0.85
CA PHE A 91 14.34 4.12 -0.44
C PHE A 91 14.35 5.57 -0.89
N LYS A 92 15.47 6.00 -1.43
CA LYS A 92 15.58 7.30 -2.04
C LYS A 92 15.38 7.14 -3.53
N ALA A 93 14.71 8.09 -4.14
CA ALA A 93 14.53 8.07 -5.59
C ALA A 93 15.91 8.24 -6.24
N PRO A 94 16.16 7.59 -7.36
CA PRO A 94 17.41 7.82 -8.08
C PRO A 94 17.50 9.29 -8.48
N ASP A 95 18.67 9.86 -8.39
CA ASP A 95 18.84 11.28 -8.65
C ASP A 95 18.40 11.66 -10.07
N ASP A 96 18.70 10.83 -11.04
CA ASP A 96 18.33 11.15 -12.41
C ASP A 96 16.81 11.13 -12.59
N VAL A 97 16.11 10.24 -11.90
CA VAL A 97 14.66 10.20 -12.00
C VAL A 97 14.06 11.41 -11.27
N TYR A 98 14.59 11.72 -10.10
CA TYR A 98 14.12 12.89 -9.35
C TYR A 98 14.30 14.14 -10.19
N ASN A 99 15.45 14.28 -10.82
CA ASN A 99 15.74 15.49 -11.59
C ASN A 99 14.87 15.67 -12.81
N GLU A 100 14.19 14.61 -13.24
CA GLU A 100 13.31 14.72 -14.37
C GLU A 100 11.85 14.91 -13.99
N LEU A 101 11.56 15.07 -12.72
CA LEU A 101 10.20 15.32 -12.30
C LEU A 101 9.73 16.67 -12.82
N PRO A 102 8.42 16.84 -13.05
CA PRO A 102 7.88 18.15 -13.39
C PRO A 102 8.25 19.14 -12.30
N MET A 103 8.42 20.42 -12.69
CA MET A 103 8.81 21.42 -11.75
C MET A 103 8.02 21.44 -10.48
N CYS A 104 6.71 21.28 -10.54
CA CYS A 104 5.89 21.33 -9.34
C CYS A 104 6.13 20.13 -8.43
N CYS A 105 6.79 19.10 -8.92
CA CYS A 105 7.09 17.93 -8.12
C CYS A 105 8.50 17.92 -7.57
N ILE A 106 9.30 18.91 -7.87
CA ILE A 106 10.64 18.99 -7.32
C ILE A 106 10.51 19.43 -5.87
N TYR A 107 10.64 18.48 -4.97
CA TYR A 107 10.51 18.73 -3.55
C TYR A 107 11.87 18.82 -2.90
N GLU A 108 11.92 19.38 -1.71
CA GLU A 108 13.19 19.48 -1.01
C GLU A 108 13.50 18.13 -0.39
N ARG A 109 14.62 17.57 -0.75
CA ARG A 109 14.99 16.24 -0.29
C ARG A 109 15.58 16.30 1.10
N LYS A 110 15.24 15.30 1.91
CA LYS A 110 15.78 15.24 3.25
C LYS A 110 17.19 14.67 3.21
N PRO A 111 18.02 15.03 4.15
CA PRO A 111 19.36 14.47 4.19
C PRO A 111 19.27 12.99 4.50
N LYS A 112 20.27 12.26 4.12
CA LYS A 112 20.32 10.84 4.38
C LYS A 112 20.53 10.51 5.81
#